data_6beacd909c2f6887b76b13fb34d7e458
#
_entry.id   6beacd909c2f6887b76b13fb34d7e458
#
_cell.length_a   1.000
_cell.length_b   1.000
_cell.length_c   1.000
_cell.angle_alpha   90.00
_cell.angle_beta   90.00
_cell.angle_gamma   90.00
#
_symmetry.space_group_name_H-M   'P 1'
#
loop_
_entity.id
_entity.type
_entity.pdbx_description
1 polymer ?
#
loop_
_entity_poly.entity_id
_entity_poly.type
_entity_poly.pdbx_seq_one_letter_code
_entity_poly.pdbx_strand_id
1 'polypeptide(L)'
;MHITYKTYFNTMIKKRYKMCRMRKSFIQSWMVTDKQTFTRRLMLPGFITTTKYTNQIGKGKNRKMANIHSSITELVGHTPLVEFVNYEKELGLNAHLLGKLEYFNPSGSVKDRAALNMILEAEKSGKLKPGGTILDFTSGNTGIATAAFANARGYKYVVVIQPGVSVERTLILKAYGVELLQAADVPGFLEMLQNGGLSMAKLTVIMNKYADEHGYFYIDQGTNPDNPEAHYRTTGPEIWEDTDGKVDYVVALVGTGGTLAGLSRYFREKNSDIKIIGAQPAVQSRKNVNHPEANTIDGVLAFNDVPAQSVPVFFDPEQVPYDECLDIVAEDAYETGRRLVKSDGVFLGQSAAAALKAATIIAERPEAAGKNIAIIMADNAFKYLSTRMYAGE
;
A
#
# COMPACT_ATOMS: atom_id res chain seq x y z
N MET A 1 7.84 6.57 51.58
CA MET A 1 6.59 6.43 50.78
C MET A 1 6.75 5.37 49.69
N HIS A 2 7.23 4.17 50.02
CA HIS A 2 7.63 3.12 49.03
C HIS A 2 7.13 1.72 49.38
N ILE A 3 6.09 1.58 50.22
CA ILE A 3 5.60 0.25 50.69
C ILE A 3 4.18 -0.09 50.24
N THR A 4 3.45 0.82 49.62
CA THR A 4 2.00 0.65 49.32
C THR A 4 1.67 0.00 47.98
N TYR A 5 2.59 -0.07 47.03
CA TYR A 5 2.30 -0.63 45.68
C TYR A 5 2.48 -2.17 45.59
N LYS A 6 3.34 -2.75 46.38
CA LYS A 6 3.62 -4.20 46.34
C LYS A 6 2.49 -5.04 46.95
N THR A 7 1.79 -4.51 47.92
CA THR A 7 0.67 -5.19 48.61
C THR A 7 -0.61 -5.22 47.78
N TYR A 8 -0.85 -4.18 47.01
CA TYR A 8 -2.05 -4.10 46.15
C TYR A 8 -1.95 -5.06 44.95
N PHE A 9 -0.77 -5.18 44.35
CA PHE A 9 -0.55 -6.04 43.18
C PHE A 9 -0.64 -7.54 43.53
N ASN A 10 -0.14 -7.96 44.69
CA ASN A 10 -0.24 -9.35 45.16
C ASN A 10 -1.67 -9.77 45.51
N THR A 11 -2.52 -8.83 45.95
CA THR A 11 -3.92 -9.12 46.29
C THR A 11 -4.77 -9.29 45.02
N MET A 12 -4.49 -8.52 43.96
CA MET A 12 -5.19 -8.66 42.67
C MET A 12 -4.81 -9.97 41.92
N ILE A 13 -3.57 -10.39 42.00
CA ILE A 13 -3.11 -11.66 41.39
C ILE A 13 -3.74 -12.85 42.10
N LYS A 14 -3.80 -12.86 43.44
CA LYS A 14 -4.45 -13.93 44.22
C LYS A 14 -5.95 -14.04 43.96
N LYS A 15 -6.68 -12.94 43.77
CA LYS A 15 -8.11 -12.92 43.39
C LYS A 15 -8.33 -13.45 41.97
N ARG A 16 -7.46 -13.15 40.99
CA ARG A 16 -7.56 -13.71 39.64
C ARG A 16 -7.26 -15.20 39.56
N TYR A 17 -6.32 -15.70 40.37
CA TYR A 17 -6.01 -17.12 40.42
C TYR A 17 -7.13 -17.93 41.08
N LYS A 18 -7.84 -17.39 42.06
CA LYS A 18 -8.99 -18.04 42.71
C LYS A 18 -10.20 -18.13 41.80
N MET A 19 -10.42 -17.11 40.94
CA MET A 19 -11.49 -17.12 39.95
C MET A 19 -11.22 -18.06 38.76
N CYS A 20 -9.95 -18.25 38.39
CA CYS A 20 -9.58 -19.18 37.32
C CYS A 20 -9.66 -20.66 37.75
N ARG A 21 -9.45 -20.95 39.05
CA ARG A 21 -9.58 -22.31 39.61
C ARG A 21 -11.05 -22.73 39.78
N MET A 22 -11.94 -21.81 40.11
CA MET A 22 -13.40 -22.10 40.20
C MET A 22 -14.06 -22.33 38.82
N ARG A 23 -13.49 -21.78 37.71
CA ARG A 23 -14.03 -22.07 36.37
C ARG A 23 -13.62 -23.44 35.81
N LYS A 24 -12.54 -24.06 36.28
CA LYS A 24 -12.13 -25.42 35.85
C LYS A 24 -12.90 -26.55 36.50
N SER A 25 -13.42 -26.39 37.70
CA SER A 25 -14.18 -27.43 38.40
C SER A 25 -15.67 -27.52 37.97
N PHE A 26 -16.20 -26.49 37.26
CA PHE A 26 -17.60 -26.46 36.78
C PHE A 26 -17.76 -26.96 35.34
N ILE A 27 -16.69 -27.31 34.64
CA ILE A 27 -16.76 -27.75 33.23
C ILE A 27 -16.64 -29.28 33.08
N GLN A 28 -16.43 -30.01 34.17
CA GLN A 28 -16.12 -31.46 34.09
C GLN A 28 -17.30 -32.41 34.35
N SER A 29 -18.54 -31.93 34.58
CA SER A 29 -19.70 -32.81 34.66
C SER A 29 -20.71 -32.45 33.57
N TRP A 30 -21.06 -33.45 32.76
CA TRP A 30 -22.06 -33.49 31.71
C TRP A 30 -21.55 -33.36 30.28
N MET A 31 -20.82 -34.37 29.83
CA MET A 31 -20.85 -34.81 28.44
C MET A 31 -21.65 -36.08 28.35
N VAL A 32 -22.89 -36.01 27.87
CA VAL A 32 -23.60 -37.15 27.35
C VAL A 32 -23.53 -37.04 25.83
N THR A 33 -22.86 -37.97 25.20
CA THR A 33 -22.71 -38.06 23.76
C THR A 33 -23.88 -38.87 23.20
N ASP A 34 -24.81 -38.22 22.53
CA ASP A 34 -25.65 -38.85 21.53
C ASP A 34 -25.07 -38.57 20.15
N LYS A 35 -24.91 -39.61 19.35
CA LYS A 35 -24.08 -39.60 18.11
C LYS A 35 -24.70 -38.82 16.94
N GLN A 36 -25.78 -38.08 17.09
CA GLN A 36 -26.44 -37.38 15.98
C GLN A 36 -26.86 -35.93 16.20
N THR A 37 -26.82 -35.40 17.44
CA THR A 37 -27.18 -33.98 17.66
C THR A 37 -26.39 -33.35 18.79
N PHE A 38 -25.72 -32.24 18.54
CA PHE A 38 -25.05 -31.42 19.56
C PHE A 38 -26.04 -30.35 20.03
N THR A 39 -26.54 -30.46 21.26
CA THR A 39 -27.35 -29.41 21.89
C THR A 39 -26.56 -28.80 23.05
N ARG A 40 -26.20 -27.55 22.96
CA ARG A 40 -25.57 -26.80 24.06
C ARG A 40 -26.70 -26.11 24.85
N ARG A 41 -26.98 -26.55 26.07
CA ARG A 41 -27.85 -25.83 27.01
C ARG A 41 -27.02 -24.86 27.84
N LEU A 42 -27.27 -23.57 27.70
CA LEU A 42 -26.83 -22.53 28.65
C LEU A 42 -28.02 -22.30 29.63
N MET A 43 -27.86 -22.65 30.88
CA MET A 43 -28.77 -22.24 31.93
C MET A 43 -28.27 -20.91 32.50
N LEU A 44 -29.04 -19.86 32.30
CA LEU A 44 -29.04 -18.65 33.12
C LEU A 44 -30.35 -18.62 33.89
N PRO A 45 -30.37 -18.18 35.15
CA PRO A 45 -31.59 -18.15 35.94
C PRO A 45 -32.59 -17.15 35.29
N GLY A 46 -33.71 -17.67 34.80
CA GLY A 46 -34.83 -16.88 34.33
C GLY A 46 -35.16 -16.91 32.82
N PHE A 47 -34.32 -17.48 31.94
CA PHE A 47 -34.65 -17.57 30.51
C PHE A 47 -34.15 -18.89 29.89
N ILE A 48 -35.05 -19.67 29.30
CA ILE A 48 -34.73 -20.85 28.49
C ILE A 48 -34.89 -20.45 27.02
N THR A 49 -33.81 -20.22 26.33
CA THR A 49 -33.82 -20.12 24.87
C THR A 49 -33.17 -21.36 24.28
N THR A 50 -33.92 -22.14 23.54
CA THR A 50 -33.45 -23.29 22.75
C THR A 50 -33.19 -22.84 21.31
N THR A 51 -31.95 -22.66 20.93
CA THR A 51 -31.58 -22.45 19.53
C THR A 51 -31.16 -23.80 18.92
N LYS A 52 -31.97 -24.32 18.00
CA LYS A 52 -31.59 -25.50 17.21
C LYS A 52 -30.68 -25.06 16.06
N TYR A 53 -29.46 -25.47 16.11
CA TYR A 53 -28.58 -25.41 14.91
C TYR A 53 -28.71 -26.73 14.16
N THR A 54 -29.36 -26.72 13.00
CA THR A 54 -29.33 -27.84 12.06
C THR A 54 -28.07 -27.69 11.20
N ASN A 55 -27.06 -28.52 11.48
CA ASN A 55 -25.94 -28.68 10.54
C ASN A 55 -26.46 -29.46 9.33
N GLN A 56 -26.73 -28.76 8.22
CA GLN A 56 -26.78 -29.43 6.92
C GLN A 56 -25.37 -29.83 6.52
N ILE A 57 -25.00 -31.07 6.77
CA ILE A 57 -23.80 -31.68 6.20
C ILE A 57 -24.08 -31.93 4.72
N GLY A 58 -23.77 -30.92 3.88
CA GLY A 58 -23.72 -31.08 2.43
C GLY A 58 -22.63 -32.09 2.05
N LYS A 59 -22.99 -33.09 1.24
CA LYS A 59 -22.10 -34.10 0.69
C LYS A 59 -20.88 -33.43 0.01
N GLY A 60 -19.71 -33.83 0.45
CA GLY A 60 -18.47 -33.86 -0.32
C GLY A 60 -18.07 -32.57 -1.09
N LYS A 61 -17.66 -31.50 -0.39
CA LYS A 61 -16.69 -30.56 -0.93
C LYS A 61 -15.40 -30.73 -0.15
N ASN A 62 -14.30 -30.91 -0.89
CA ASN A 62 -12.95 -30.98 -0.34
C ASN A 62 -12.80 -29.98 0.82
N ARG A 63 -12.49 -30.49 1.99
CA ARG A 63 -12.11 -29.64 3.14
C ARG A 63 -10.88 -28.88 2.69
N LYS A 64 -11.06 -27.60 2.32
CA LYS A 64 -9.93 -26.71 2.11
C LYS A 64 -9.08 -26.80 3.37
N MET A 65 -7.84 -27.24 3.26
CA MET A 65 -6.90 -27.24 4.36
C MET A 65 -6.87 -25.86 4.99
N ALA A 66 -6.52 -25.76 6.27
CA ALA A 66 -6.41 -24.48 6.96
C ALA A 66 -5.70 -23.45 6.06
N ASN A 67 -6.19 -22.19 6.05
CA ASN A 67 -5.63 -21.11 5.23
C ASN A 67 -4.29 -20.66 5.84
N ILE A 68 -3.27 -21.51 5.70
CA ILE A 68 -1.91 -21.27 6.18
C ILE A 68 -1.04 -20.98 4.97
N HIS A 69 -0.49 -19.76 4.92
CA HIS A 69 0.45 -19.32 3.92
C HIS A 69 1.87 -19.67 4.34
N SER A 70 2.70 -20.11 3.41
CA SER A 70 4.10 -20.48 3.65
C SER A 70 5.05 -19.29 3.50
N SER A 71 4.60 -18.22 2.85
CA SER A 71 5.38 -17.01 2.62
C SER A 71 4.49 -15.77 2.60
N ILE A 72 5.02 -14.64 3.02
CA ILE A 72 4.36 -13.34 2.89
C ILE A 72 4.12 -12.94 1.43
N THR A 73 4.88 -13.52 0.49
CA THR A 73 4.69 -13.28 -0.94
C THR A 73 3.34 -13.77 -1.48
N GLU A 74 2.71 -14.74 -0.79
CA GLU A 74 1.39 -15.26 -1.12
C GLU A 74 0.24 -14.33 -0.68
N LEU A 75 0.54 -13.28 0.08
CA LEU A 75 -0.42 -12.34 0.64
C LEU A 75 -0.52 -11.04 -0.17
N VAL A 76 0.28 -10.89 -1.23
CA VAL A 76 0.26 -9.69 -2.08
C VAL A 76 -0.97 -9.68 -2.96
N GLY A 77 -1.65 -8.54 -2.99
CA GLY A 77 -2.88 -8.38 -3.77
C GLY A 77 -4.15 -8.73 -2.97
N HIS A 78 -5.26 -8.86 -3.68
CA HIS A 78 -6.60 -9.05 -3.11
C HIS A 78 -6.92 -8.05 -2.00
N THR A 79 -6.43 -6.82 -2.17
CA THR A 79 -6.66 -5.74 -1.22
C THR A 79 -8.12 -5.30 -1.25
N PRO A 80 -8.70 -4.89 -0.11
CA PRO A 80 -10.11 -4.51 -0.07
C PRO A 80 -10.39 -3.24 -0.88
N LEU A 81 -11.58 -3.22 -1.51
CA LEU A 81 -12.19 -2.01 -2.08
C LEU A 81 -13.26 -1.53 -1.09
N VAL A 82 -13.20 -0.27 -0.66
CA VAL A 82 -14.08 0.29 0.38
C VAL A 82 -14.73 1.58 -0.12
N GLU A 83 -16.04 1.67 0.00
CA GLU A 83 -16.82 2.89 -0.28
C GLU A 83 -16.74 3.85 0.92
N PHE A 84 -16.50 5.13 0.68
CA PHE A 84 -16.35 6.16 1.72
C PHE A 84 -17.67 6.89 1.99
N VAL A 85 -18.68 6.12 2.41
CA VAL A 85 -20.08 6.55 2.54
C VAL A 85 -20.26 7.77 3.45
N ASN A 86 -19.53 7.84 4.59
CA ASN A 86 -19.68 8.98 5.51
C ASN A 86 -19.02 10.23 4.94
N TYR A 87 -17.88 10.09 4.25
CA TYR A 87 -17.19 11.19 3.58
C TYR A 87 -18.04 11.77 2.43
N GLU A 88 -18.64 10.91 1.62
CA GLU A 88 -19.55 11.29 0.54
C GLU A 88 -20.75 12.08 1.07
N LYS A 89 -21.38 11.55 2.14
CA LYS A 89 -22.52 12.18 2.81
C LYS A 89 -22.16 13.54 3.41
N GLU A 90 -21.00 13.65 4.07
CA GLU A 90 -20.54 14.90 4.68
C GLU A 90 -20.36 16.02 3.63
N LEU A 91 -19.88 15.66 2.43
CA LEU A 91 -19.64 16.58 1.33
C LEU A 91 -20.84 16.73 0.39
N GLY A 92 -21.93 15.97 0.58
CA GLY A 92 -23.10 15.99 -0.30
C GLY A 92 -22.82 15.47 -1.71
N LEU A 93 -21.87 14.53 -1.85
CA LEU A 93 -21.53 13.93 -3.14
C LEU A 93 -22.59 12.91 -3.56
N ASN A 94 -22.85 12.84 -4.85
CA ASN A 94 -23.76 11.85 -5.45
C ASN A 94 -23.03 10.74 -6.21
N ALA A 95 -21.68 10.75 -6.21
CA ALA A 95 -20.83 9.70 -6.77
C ALA A 95 -20.39 8.75 -5.67
N HIS A 96 -19.95 7.53 -6.03
CA HIS A 96 -19.43 6.52 -5.14
C HIS A 96 -17.89 6.54 -5.16
N LEU A 97 -17.26 6.88 -4.04
CA LEU A 97 -15.80 6.93 -3.87
C LEU A 97 -15.28 5.60 -3.33
N LEU A 98 -14.69 4.80 -4.20
CA LEU A 98 -14.25 3.43 -3.93
C LEU A 98 -12.73 3.37 -3.74
N GLY A 99 -12.27 3.34 -2.50
CA GLY A 99 -10.83 3.26 -2.17
C GLY A 99 -10.29 1.85 -2.25
N LYS A 100 -9.35 1.57 -3.15
CA LYS A 100 -8.55 0.35 -3.20
C LYS A 100 -7.42 0.45 -2.18
N LEU A 101 -7.58 -0.20 -1.02
CA LEU A 101 -6.73 -0.02 0.16
C LEU A 101 -5.43 -0.82 0.04
N GLU A 102 -4.48 -0.31 -0.72
CA GLU A 102 -3.21 -0.98 -1.02
C GLU A 102 -2.28 -1.18 0.19
N TYR A 103 -2.56 -0.53 1.30
CA TYR A 103 -1.82 -0.76 2.54
C TYR A 103 -2.17 -2.07 3.26
N PHE A 104 -3.15 -2.82 2.77
CA PHE A 104 -3.39 -4.20 3.20
C PHE A 104 -2.39 -5.21 2.61
N ASN A 105 -1.59 -4.81 1.65
CA ASN A 105 -0.44 -5.62 1.24
C ASN A 105 0.56 -5.82 2.41
N PRO A 106 1.34 -6.91 2.43
CA PRO A 106 2.17 -7.31 3.59
C PRO A 106 3.18 -6.26 4.08
N SER A 107 3.79 -5.47 3.19
CA SER A 107 4.70 -4.39 3.59
C SER A 107 4.00 -3.04 3.73
N GLY A 108 2.69 -2.99 3.48
CA GLY A 108 1.81 -1.86 3.72
C GLY A 108 1.78 -0.84 2.61
N SER A 109 1.90 -1.24 1.33
CA SER A 109 1.74 -0.29 0.22
C SER A 109 1.48 -0.96 -1.14
N VAL A 110 1.07 -0.12 -2.10
CA VAL A 110 0.92 -0.47 -3.52
C VAL A 110 2.21 -1.03 -4.16
N LYS A 111 3.37 -0.71 -3.59
CA LYS A 111 4.67 -1.13 -4.12
C LYS A 111 4.97 -2.62 -3.91
N ASP A 112 4.24 -3.29 -3.04
CA ASP A 112 4.34 -4.73 -2.83
C ASP A 112 4.10 -5.49 -4.14
N ARG A 113 3.13 -5.04 -4.94
CA ARG A 113 2.79 -5.65 -6.23
C ARG A 113 3.93 -5.54 -7.23
N ALA A 114 4.44 -4.32 -7.43
CA ALA A 114 5.54 -4.07 -8.36
C ALA A 114 6.83 -4.75 -7.91
N ALA A 115 7.21 -4.63 -6.64
CA ALA A 115 8.43 -5.22 -6.10
C ALA A 115 8.44 -6.75 -6.24
N LEU A 116 7.33 -7.41 -5.87
CA LEU A 116 7.21 -8.85 -6.01
C LEU A 116 7.27 -9.29 -7.47
N ASN A 117 6.53 -8.63 -8.36
CA ASN A 117 6.49 -9.00 -9.77
C ASN A 117 7.88 -8.84 -10.44
N MET A 118 8.58 -7.73 -10.17
CA MET A 118 9.94 -7.51 -10.68
C MET A 118 10.92 -8.58 -10.19
N ILE A 119 10.83 -9.02 -8.93
CA ILE A 119 11.66 -10.11 -8.40
C ILE A 119 11.33 -11.42 -9.10
N LEU A 120 10.05 -11.78 -9.22
CA LEU A 120 9.62 -13.05 -9.83
C LEU A 120 10.00 -13.16 -11.31
N GLU A 121 9.84 -12.09 -12.07
CA GLU A 121 10.22 -12.08 -13.48
C GLU A 121 11.75 -12.07 -13.65
N ALA A 122 12.49 -11.46 -12.74
CA ALA A 122 13.96 -11.54 -12.72
C ALA A 122 14.46 -12.97 -12.43
N GLU A 123 13.81 -13.67 -11.49
CA GLU A 123 14.09 -15.09 -11.22
C GLU A 123 13.81 -15.96 -12.45
N LYS A 124 12.63 -15.79 -13.02
CA LYS A 124 12.16 -16.56 -14.18
C LYS A 124 13.06 -16.35 -15.41
N SER A 125 13.56 -15.13 -15.62
CA SER A 125 14.48 -14.80 -16.71
C SER A 125 15.94 -15.18 -16.41
N GLY A 126 16.27 -15.62 -15.18
CA GLY A 126 17.63 -15.93 -14.75
C GLY A 126 18.52 -14.71 -14.48
N LYS A 127 17.98 -13.50 -14.53
CA LYS A 127 18.70 -12.26 -14.18
C LYS A 127 19.04 -12.22 -12.68
N LEU A 128 18.13 -12.71 -11.84
CA LEU A 128 18.33 -12.84 -10.40
C LEU A 128 18.53 -14.33 -10.05
N LYS A 129 19.76 -14.69 -9.67
CA LYS A 129 20.10 -16.08 -9.30
C LYS A 129 19.79 -16.34 -7.82
N PRO A 130 19.45 -17.57 -7.43
CA PRO A 130 19.22 -17.93 -6.02
C PRO A 130 20.37 -17.47 -5.11
N GLY A 131 20.04 -16.80 -4.00
CA GLY A 131 21.02 -16.21 -3.07
C GLY A 131 21.74 -14.97 -3.57
N GLY A 132 21.38 -14.46 -4.75
CA GLY A 132 21.94 -13.24 -5.32
C GLY A 132 21.65 -11.99 -4.52
N THR A 133 22.17 -10.87 -4.99
CA THR A 133 21.99 -9.55 -4.38
C THR A 133 21.15 -8.66 -5.28
N ILE A 134 20.09 -8.08 -4.74
CA ILE A 134 19.28 -7.04 -5.40
C ILE A 134 19.88 -5.69 -5.05
N LEU A 135 19.98 -4.81 -6.03
CA LEU A 135 20.38 -3.40 -5.87
C LEU A 135 19.20 -2.50 -6.21
N ASP A 136 18.99 -1.44 -5.44
CA ASP A 136 17.99 -0.42 -5.77
C ASP A 136 18.46 0.97 -5.37
N PHE A 137 17.94 1.99 -6.06
CA PHE A 137 18.05 3.38 -5.69
C PHE A 137 16.68 3.87 -5.20
N THR A 138 16.44 3.75 -3.91
CA THR A 138 15.14 4.07 -3.33
C THR A 138 15.25 4.30 -1.83
N SER A 139 14.30 5.02 -1.27
CA SER A 139 14.20 5.21 0.18
C SER A 139 12.76 5.10 0.69
N GLY A 140 11.84 4.75 -0.21
CA GLY A 140 10.41 4.74 0.07
C GLY A 140 9.81 3.34 0.13
N ASN A 141 8.53 3.29 -0.17
CA ASN A 141 7.73 2.06 -0.15
C ASN A 141 8.30 0.93 -1.02
N THR A 142 8.94 1.25 -2.15
CA THR A 142 9.58 0.24 -3.00
C THR A 142 10.71 -0.46 -2.26
N GLY A 143 11.59 0.30 -1.60
CA GLY A 143 12.68 -0.28 -0.81
C GLY A 143 12.17 -1.16 0.31
N ILE A 144 11.10 -0.75 1.00
CA ILE A 144 10.49 -1.53 2.08
C ILE A 144 9.90 -2.85 1.53
N ALA A 145 9.15 -2.79 0.43
CA ALA A 145 8.56 -3.96 -0.20
C ALA A 145 9.62 -4.93 -0.73
N THR A 146 10.63 -4.40 -1.45
CA THR A 146 11.75 -5.20 -1.96
C THR A 146 12.51 -5.87 -0.82
N ALA A 147 12.77 -5.16 0.29
CA ALA A 147 13.44 -5.72 1.46
C ALA A 147 12.65 -6.90 2.07
N ALA A 148 11.34 -6.74 2.22
CA ALA A 148 10.47 -7.79 2.75
C ALA A 148 10.49 -9.05 1.88
N PHE A 149 10.40 -8.89 0.56
CA PHE A 149 10.36 -10.02 -0.37
C PHE A 149 11.73 -10.61 -0.67
N ALA A 150 12.81 -9.81 -0.69
CA ALA A 150 14.18 -10.29 -0.73
C ALA A 150 14.45 -11.24 0.43
N ASN A 151 14.12 -10.85 1.66
CA ASN A 151 14.26 -11.71 2.84
C ASN A 151 13.42 -12.98 2.74
N ALA A 152 12.14 -12.85 2.36
CA ALA A 152 11.25 -14.01 2.24
C ALA A 152 11.69 -15.03 1.17
N ARG A 153 12.48 -14.59 0.19
CA ARG A 153 12.97 -15.40 -0.93
C ARG A 153 14.46 -15.75 -0.86
N GLY A 154 15.15 -15.31 0.22
CA GLY A 154 16.55 -15.65 0.46
C GLY A 154 17.56 -14.84 -0.36
N TYR A 155 17.24 -13.61 -0.72
CA TYR A 155 18.12 -12.67 -1.41
C TYR A 155 18.75 -11.68 -0.43
N LYS A 156 19.94 -11.19 -0.79
CA LYS A 156 20.54 -10.01 -0.17
C LYS A 156 19.97 -8.76 -0.82
N TYR A 157 19.94 -7.65 -0.08
CA TYR A 157 19.44 -6.41 -0.62
C TYR A 157 20.34 -5.24 -0.22
N VAL A 158 20.78 -4.48 -1.21
CA VAL A 158 21.57 -3.25 -1.10
C VAL A 158 20.74 -2.09 -1.60
N VAL A 159 20.60 -1.07 -0.78
CA VAL A 159 19.84 0.14 -1.12
C VAL A 159 20.76 1.33 -1.13
N VAL A 160 20.82 2.01 -2.26
CA VAL A 160 21.50 3.29 -2.41
C VAL A 160 20.53 4.39 -1.96
N ILE A 161 20.92 5.13 -0.92
CA ILE A 161 20.12 6.20 -0.32
C ILE A 161 20.77 7.57 -0.51
N GLN A 162 19.91 8.58 -0.69
CA GLN A 162 20.32 9.99 -0.68
C GLN A 162 20.26 10.58 0.74
N PRO A 163 20.99 11.66 1.01
CA PRO A 163 20.78 12.49 2.20
C PRO A 163 19.35 13.00 2.28
N GLY A 164 18.79 13.10 3.50
CA GLY A 164 17.44 13.64 3.73
C GLY A 164 16.31 12.62 3.73
N VAL A 165 16.62 11.32 3.63
CA VAL A 165 15.63 10.24 3.86
C VAL A 165 15.16 10.28 5.31
N SER A 166 13.84 10.10 5.54
CA SER A 166 13.30 10.11 6.90
C SER A 166 13.91 9.02 7.78
N VAL A 167 14.02 9.32 9.07
CA VAL A 167 14.59 8.39 10.06
C VAL A 167 13.77 7.10 10.11
N GLU A 168 12.45 7.19 10.03
CA GLU A 168 11.53 6.05 10.09
C GLU A 168 11.82 5.06 8.95
N ARG A 169 11.96 5.56 7.71
CA ARG A 169 12.26 4.73 6.53
C ARG A 169 13.61 4.04 6.65
N THR A 170 14.61 4.78 7.12
CA THR A 170 15.95 4.24 7.38
C THR A 170 15.92 3.13 8.45
N LEU A 171 15.16 3.33 9.53
CA LEU A 171 15.01 2.34 10.59
C LEU A 171 14.29 1.08 10.09
N ILE A 172 13.25 1.22 9.26
CA ILE A 172 12.54 0.08 8.67
C ILE A 172 13.50 -0.74 7.78
N LEU A 173 14.25 -0.10 6.89
CA LEU A 173 15.22 -0.79 6.03
C LEU A 173 16.29 -1.53 6.85
N LYS A 174 16.82 -0.87 7.88
CA LYS A 174 17.78 -1.52 8.82
C LYS A 174 17.17 -2.70 9.56
N ALA A 175 15.90 -2.62 9.97
CA ALA A 175 15.20 -3.72 10.63
C ALA A 175 15.04 -4.95 9.73
N TYR A 176 14.92 -4.75 8.41
CA TYR A 176 14.96 -5.83 7.42
C TYR A 176 16.37 -6.37 7.15
N GLY A 177 17.42 -5.78 7.72
CA GLY A 177 18.81 -6.18 7.50
C GLY A 177 19.38 -5.71 6.14
N VAL A 178 18.80 -4.67 5.57
CA VAL A 178 19.25 -4.09 4.28
C VAL A 178 20.60 -3.41 4.45
N GLU A 179 21.52 -3.65 3.53
CA GLU A 179 22.75 -2.90 3.42
C GLU A 179 22.47 -1.52 2.80
N LEU A 180 22.82 -0.46 3.52
CA LEU A 180 22.60 0.92 3.08
C LEU A 180 23.90 1.51 2.53
N LEU A 181 23.92 1.82 1.26
CA LEU A 181 25.03 2.47 0.56
C LEU A 181 24.68 3.95 0.34
N GLN A 182 25.60 4.85 0.70
CA GLN A 182 25.37 6.26 0.41
C GLN A 182 25.54 6.51 -1.09
N ALA A 183 24.64 7.30 -1.68
CA ALA A 183 24.70 7.61 -3.10
C ALA A 183 26.04 8.30 -3.50
N ALA A 184 26.63 9.07 -2.57
CA ALA A 184 27.93 9.69 -2.76
C ALA A 184 29.07 8.68 -2.94
N ASP A 185 28.92 7.45 -2.43
CA ASP A 185 29.93 6.39 -2.54
C ASP A 185 29.80 5.59 -3.84
N VAL A 186 28.75 5.84 -4.64
CA VAL A 186 28.56 5.21 -5.95
C VAL A 186 29.34 6.00 -7.02
N PRO A 187 30.31 5.37 -7.73
CA PRO A 187 31.11 6.04 -8.74
C PRO A 187 30.25 6.71 -9.82
N GLY A 188 30.53 7.98 -10.13
CA GLY A 188 29.80 8.78 -11.11
C GLY A 188 28.56 9.50 -10.58
N PHE A 189 28.08 9.19 -9.38
CA PHE A 189 26.87 9.82 -8.83
C PHE A 189 27.09 11.31 -8.53
N LEU A 190 28.18 11.66 -7.84
CA LEU A 190 28.52 13.07 -7.54
C LEU A 190 28.79 13.86 -8.80
N GLU A 191 29.50 13.27 -9.78
CA GLU A 191 29.76 13.88 -11.08
C GLU A 191 28.43 14.19 -11.82
N MET A 192 27.49 13.28 -11.82
CA MET A 192 26.15 13.50 -12.38
C MET A 192 25.47 14.71 -11.74
N LEU A 193 25.50 14.82 -10.41
CA LEU A 193 24.91 15.95 -9.69
C LEU A 193 25.55 17.28 -10.03
N GLN A 194 26.90 17.34 -10.15
CA GLN A 194 27.64 18.52 -10.51
C GLN A 194 27.39 18.97 -11.97
N ASN A 195 27.17 18.02 -12.87
CA ASN A 195 26.98 18.23 -14.31
C ASN A 195 25.51 18.28 -14.75
N GLY A 196 24.64 18.93 -14.00
CA GLY A 196 23.24 19.17 -14.38
C GLY A 196 22.18 18.59 -13.46
N GLY A 197 22.57 18.16 -12.27
CA GLY A 197 21.64 17.65 -11.25
C GLY A 197 21.22 16.20 -11.47
N LEU A 198 20.23 15.75 -10.70
CA LEU A 198 19.71 14.39 -10.77
C LEU A 198 18.99 14.15 -12.10
N SER A 199 19.50 13.19 -12.88
CA SER A 199 18.88 12.72 -14.12
C SER A 199 18.60 11.22 -14.00
N MET A 200 17.33 10.83 -14.12
CA MET A 200 16.94 9.40 -14.01
C MET A 200 17.62 8.55 -15.08
N ALA A 201 17.74 9.03 -16.32
CA ALA A 201 18.43 8.29 -17.38
C ALA A 201 19.92 8.07 -17.07
N LYS A 202 20.64 9.10 -16.58
CA LYS A 202 22.03 8.96 -16.16
C LYS A 202 22.17 8.07 -14.92
N LEU A 203 21.24 8.21 -13.97
CA LEU A 203 21.20 7.38 -12.77
C LEU A 203 21.07 5.89 -13.13
N THR A 204 20.14 5.54 -14.01
CA THR A 204 19.97 4.16 -14.48
C THR A 204 21.27 3.61 -15.09
N VAL A 205 22.02 4.41 -15.88
CA VAL A 205 23.31 3.99 -16.43
C VAL A 205 24.34 3.75 -15.32
N ILE A 206 24.44 4.65 -14.34
CA ILE A 206 25.36 4.54 -13.20
C ILE A 206 25.04 3.30 -12.37
N MET A 207 23.76 3.09 -12.06
CA MET A 207 23.31 1.98 -11.22
C MET A 207 23.48 0.61 -11.92
N ASN A 208 23.20 0.52 -13.22
CA ASN A 208 23.48 -0.69 -14.01
C ASN A 208 24.97 -1.02 -14.03
N LYS A 209 25.82 -0.03 -14.28
CA LYS A 209 27.26 -0.23 -14.25
C LYS A 209 27.73 -0.74 -12.88
N TYR A 210 27.26 -0.12 -11.79
CA TYR A 210 27.60 -0.55 -10.43
C TYR A 210 27.11 -1.98 -10.17
N ALA A 211 25.90 -2.32 -10.62
CA ALA A 211 25.34 -3.66 -10.49
C ALA A 211 26.16 -4.70 -11.24
N ASP A 212 26.56 -4.42 -12.48
CA ASP A 212 27.39 -5.31 -13.31
C ASP A 212 28.76 -5.57 -12.67
N GLU A 213 29.43 -4.53 -12.18
CA GLU A 213 30.74 -4.62 -11.52
C GLU A 213 30.71 -5.47 -10.24
N HIS A 214 29.55 -5.56 -9.55
CA HIS A 214 29.39 -6.29 -8.30
C HIS A 214 28.63 -7.62 -8.46
N GLY A 215 28.14 -7.93 -9.66
CA GLY A 215 27.30 -9.09 -9.91
C GLY A 215 25.92 -9.02 -9.22
N TYR A 216 25.36 -7.81 -9.09
CA TYR A 216 24.05 -7.53 -8.51
C TYR A 216 22.98 -7.45 -9.58
N PHE A 217 21.72 -7.63 -9.19
CA PHE A 217 20.55 -7.35 -10.01
C PHE A 217 19.99 -5.97 -9.63
N TYR A 218 20.10 -4.99 -10.53
CA TYR A 218 19.44 -3.69 -10.33
C TYR A 218 17.97 -3.80 -10.70
N ILE A 219 17.07 -3.58 -9.72
CA ILE A 219 15.63 -3.78 -9.89
C ILE A 219 14.98 -2.68 -10.75
N ASP A 220 15.51 -1.44 -10.68
CA ASP A 220 15.12 -0.29 -11.51
C ASP A 220 13.60 -0.09 -11.65
N GLN A 221 12.94 0.25 -10.55
CA GLN A 221 11.48 0.50 -10.58
C GLN A 221 11.05 1.57 -11.59
N GLY A 222 11.98 2.43 -12.03
CA GLY A 222 11.70 3.56 -12.93
C GLY A 222 11.58 3.16 -14.39
N THR A 223 12.26 2.08 -14.82
CA THR A 223 12.30 1.64 -16.23
C THR A 223 11.99 0.17 -16.43
N ASN A 224 11.89 -0.63 -15.36
CA ASN A 224 11.58 -2.06 -15.44
C ASN A 224 10.11 -2.29 -15.83
N PRO A 225 9.81 -2.88 -17.01
CA PRO A 225 8.45 -3.07 -17.51
C PRO A 225 7.59 -3.99 -16.63
N ASP A 226 8.21 -4.78 -15.76
CA ASP A 226 7.50 -5.64 -14.81
C ASP A 226 6.79 -4.85 -13.70
N ASN A 227 7.13 -3.56 -13.53
CA ASN A 227 6.41 -2.66 -12.63
C ASN A 227 4.97 -2.37 -13.13
N PRO A 228 4.71 -1.78 -14.30
CA PRO A 228 3.34 -1.61 -14.79
C PRO A 228 2.63 -2.95 -15.03
N GLU A 229 3.34 -3.99 -15.44
CA GLU A 229 2.79 -5.32 -15.64
C GLU A 229 2.14 -5.91 -14.37
N ALA A 230 2.70 -5.61 -13.19
CA ALA A 230 2.12 -6.02 -11.92
C ALA A 230 0.68 -5.48 -11.76
N HIS A 231 0.45 -4.22 -12.09
CA HIS A 231 -0.86 -3.57 -11.96
C HIS A 231 -1.85 -4.01 -13.04
N TYR A 232 -1.36 -4.26 -14.25
CA TYR A 232 -2.16 -4.82 -15.33
C TYR A 232 -2.68 -6.22 -14.97
N ARG A 233 -1.82 -7.07 -14.39
CA ARG A 233 -2.16 -8.46 -14.04
C ARG A 233 -2.94 -8.61 -12.75
N THR A 234 -2.89 -7.64 -11.84
CA THR A 234 -3.47 -7.81 -10.49
C THR A 234 -4.42 -6.68 -10.11
N THR A 235 -3.96 -5.43 -9.99
CA THR A 235 -4.75 -4.32 -9.47
C THR A 235 -5.96 -4.02 -10.35
N GLY A 236 -5.78 -3.99 -11.67
CA GLY A 236 -6.86 -3.76 -12.64
C GLY A 236 -7.93 -4.85 -12.58
N PRO A 237 -7.59 -6.15 -12.71
CA PRO A 237 -8.53 -7.26 -12.54
C PRO A 237 -9.29 -7.24 -11.21
N GLU A 238 -8.60 -7.00 -10.10
CA GLU A 238 -9.24 -6.93 -8.79
C GLU A 238 -10.29 -5.81 -8.71
N ILE A 239 -9.97 -4.59 -9.15
CA ILE A 239 -10.95 -3.49 -9.18
C ILE A 239 -12.14 -3.83 -10.08
N TRP A 240 -11.89 -4.44 -11.25
CA TRP A 240 -12.94 -4.86 -12.16
C TRP A 240 -13.88 -5.88 -11.54
N GLU A 241 -13.32 -6.90 -10.89
CA GLU A 241 -14.08 -7.94 -10.19
C GLU A 241 -14.83 -7.40 -8.96
N ASP A 242 -14.16 -6.58 -8.12
CA ASP A 242 -14.74 -5.99 -6.91
C ASP A 242 -15.94 -5.06 -7.23
N THR A 243 -15.99 -4.50 -8.46
CA THR A 243 -17.07 -3.62 -8.90
C THR A 243 -18.10 -4.30 -9.81
N ASP A 244 -18.02 -5.61 -10.02
CA ASP A 244 -18.82 -6.31 -11.05
C ASP A 244 -18.70 -5.66 -12.46
N GLY A 245 -17.54 -5.10 -12.77
CA GLY A 245 -17.30 -4.36 -14.02
C GLY A 245 -17.95 -2.99 -14.11
N LYS A 246 -18.46 -2.44 -13.00
CA LYS A 246 -19.20 -1.16 -12.97
C LYS A 246 -18.31 -0.02 -12.47
N VAL A 247 -17.10 0.11 -12.99
CA VAL A 247 -16.21 1.24 -12.72
C VAL A 247 -16.32 2.26 -13.84
N ASP A 248 -16.49 3.54 -13.49
CA ASP A 248 -16.61 4.64 -14.45
C ASP A 248 -15.33 5.49 -14.52
N TYR A 249 -14.65 5.67 -13.37
CA TYR A 249 -13.43 6.43 -13.26
C TYR A 249 -12.38 5.64 -12.47
N VAL A 250 -11.12 5.78 -12.86
CA VAL A 250 -9.97 5.26 -12.12
C VAL A 250 -9.01 6.41 -11.85
N VAL A 251 -8.71 6.65 -10.57
CA VAL A 251 -7.87 7.77 -10.12
C VAL A 251 -6.59 7.25 -9.48
N ALA A 252 -5.43 7.68 -9.96
CA ALA A 252 -4.15 7.37 -9.36
C ALA A 252 -3.15 8.52 -9.50
N LEU A 253 -2.24 8.64 -8.53
CA LEU A 253 -1.09 9.53 -8.63
C LEU A 253 0.08 8.86 -9.35
N VAL A 254 0.92 9.68 -9.93
CA VAL A 254 2.09 9.25 -10.70
C VAL A 254 3.37 9.46 -9.87
N GLY A 255 4.05 8.38 -9.54
CA GLY A 255 5.44 8.38 -9.10
C GLY A 255 6.33 7.91 -10.24
N THR A 256 6.58 6.60 -10.35
CA THR A 256 7.25 6.02 -11.53
C THR A 256 6.34 5.91 -12.76
N GLY A 257 5.04 6.08 -12.59
CA GLY A 257 4.04 5.90 -13.64
C GLY A 257 3.48 4.47 -13.72
N GLY A 258 4.16 3.48 -13.14
CA GLY A 258 3.80 2.06 -13.31
C GLY A 258 2.36 1.71 -12.95
N THR A 259 1.84 2.25 -11.83
CA THR A 259 0.45 1.98 -11.40
C THR A 259 -0.56 2.49 -12.45
N LEU A 260 -0.45 3.76 -12.82
CA LEU A 260 -1.40 4.35 -13.78
C LEU A 260 -1.27 3.72 -15.17
N ALA A 261 -0.04 3.42 -15.61
CA ALA A 261 0.21 2.74 -16.90
C ALA A 261 -0.43 1.35 -16.96
N GLY A 262 -0.23 0.53 -15.93
CA GLY A 262 -0.83 -0.79 -15.86
C GLY A 262 -2.36 -0.76 -15.82
N LEU A 263 -2.93 0.15 -15.03
CA LEU A 263 -4.38 0.35 -14.94
C LEU A 263 -4.96 0.88 -16.24
N SER A 264 -4.35 1.90 -16.83
CA SER A 264 -4.79 2.47 -18.13
C SER A 264 -4.89 1.38 -19.19
N ARG A 265 -3.81 0.59 -19.37
CA ARG A 265 -3.80 -0.51 -20.34
C ARG A 265 -4.95 -1.50 -20.07
N TYR A 266 -5.10 -1.94 -18.82
CA TYR A 266 -6.14 -2.90 -18.45
C TYR A 266 -7.56 -2.37 -18.72
N PHE A 267 -7.88 -1.17 -18.25
CA PHE A 267 -9.23 -0.64 -18.37
C PHE A 267 -9.58 -0.22 -19.78
N ARG A 268 -8.63 0.27 -20.58
CA ARG A 268 -8.86 0.54 -22.02
C ARG A 268 -9.19 -0.73 -22.81
N GLU A 269 -8.59 -1.87 -22.45
CA GLU A 269 -8.93 -3.16 -23.05
C GLU A 269 -10.32 -3.66 -22.62
N LYS A 270 -10.77 -3.33 -21.40
CA LYS A 270 -12.08 -3.74 -20.88
C LYS A 270 -13.23 -2.87 -21.39
N ASN A 271 -13.09 -1.58 -21.28
CA ASN A 271 -14.06 -0.59 -21.72
C ASN A 271 -13.38 0.77 -21.94
N SER A 272 -13.37 1.25 -23.17
CA SER A 272 -12.77 2.54 -23.56
C SER A 272 -13.45 3.77 -22.92
N ASP A 273 -14.69 3.62 -22.44
CA ASP A 273 -15.44 4.72 -21.83
C ASP A 273 -15.01 5.02 -20.40
N ILE A 274 -14.30 4.09 -19.74
CA ILE A 274 -13.76 4.28 -18.40
C ILE A 274 -12.74 5.42 -18.44
N LYS A 275 -12.94 6.42 -17.57
CA LYS A 275 -12.08 7.60 -17.50
C LYS A 275 -10.86 7.33 -16.60
N ILE A 276 -9.68 7.52 -17.17
CA ILE A 276 -8.40 7.38 -16.47
C ILE A 276 -7.92 8.77 -16.06
N ILE A 277 -7.88 9.00 -14.74
CA ILE A 277 -7.51 10.30 -14.17
C ILE A 277 -6.15 10.17 -13.51
N GLY A 278 -5.18 10.89 -14.06
CA GLY A 278 -3.90 11.12 -13.41
C GLY A 278 -3.98 12.31 -12.46
N ALA A 279 -3.22 12.29 -11.38
CA ALA A 279 -3.07 13.46 -10.53
C ALA A 279 -1.59 13.68 -10.21
N GLN A 280 -1.21 14.95 -10.08
CA GLN A 280 0.16 15.40 -9.81
C GLN A 280 0.18 16.50 -8.76
N PRO A 281 1.35 16.78 -8.11
CA PRO A 281 1.47 17.92 -7.21
C PRO A 281 1.32 19.24 -8.01
N ALA A 282 0.47 20.14 -7.54
CA ALA A 282 0.38 21.51 -8.05
C ALA A 282 1.76 22.23 -7.92
N VAL A 283 1.99 23.23 -8.75
CA VAL A 283 3.29 23.93 -8.82
C VAL A 283 3.76 24.42 -7.45
N GLN A 284 2.87 25.00 -6.63
CA GLN A 284 3.18 25.47 -5.28
C GLN A 284 3.49 24.35 -4.27
N SER A 285 3.22 23.10 -4.61
CA SER A 285 3.52 21.91 -3.82
C SER A 285 4.76 21.14 -4.31
N ARG A 286 5.59 21.76 -5.13
CA ARG A 286 6.86 21.21 -5.64
C ARG A 286 8.02 21.98 -5.06
N LYS A 287 8.86 21.33 -4.24
CA LYS A 287 10.08 21.96 -3.75
C LYS A 287 11.03 22.31 -4.89
N ASN A 288 11.46 23.56 -4.94
CA ASN A 288 12.43 24.06 -5.87
C ASN A 288 13.14 25.29 -5.27
N VAL A 289 14.04 25.93 -6.02
CA VAL A 289 14.79 27.11 -5.55
C VAL A 289 13.89 28.31 -5.20
N ASN A 290 12.71 28.40 -5.82
CA ASN A 290 11.74 29.48 -5.57
C ASN A 290 10.76 29.13 -4.43
N HIS A 291 10.59 27.84 -4.12
CA HIS A 291 9.67 27.32 -3.11
C HIS A 291 10.34 26.23 -2.25
N PRO A 292 11.42 26.57 -1.50
CA PRO A 292 12.19 25.60 -0.71
C PRO A 292 11.36 25.01 0.45
N GLU A 293 10.41 25.78 0.99
CA GLU A 293 9.54 25.40 2.11
C GLU A 293 8.18 24.82 1.68
N ALA A 294 8.00 24.54 0.38
CA ALA A 294 6.75 24.00 -0.11
C ALA A 294 6.39 22.68 0.60
N ASN A 295 5.14 22.54 1.01
CA ASN A 295 4.62 21.26 1.43
C ASN A 295 4.50 20.36 0.20
N THR A 296 4.95 19.12 0.35
CA THR A 296 5.04 18.18 -0.77
C THR A 296 4.16 16.96 -0.53
N ILE A 297 3.83 16.28 -1.60
CA ILE A 297 3.19 14.97 -1.57
C ILE A 297 4.28 13.93 -1.84
N ASP A 298 4.68 13.18 -0.82
CA ASP A 298 5.76 12.21 -0.93
C ASP A 298 5.46 11.08 -1.93
N GLY A 299 6.49 10.71 -2.70
CA GLY A 299 6.44 9.57 -3.61
C GLY A 299 5.72 9.81 -4.93
N VAL A 300 5.38 11.08 -5.25
CA VAL A 300 4.75 11.47 -6.51
C VAL A 300 5.56 12.53 -7.25
N LEU A 301 5.44 12.53 -8.56
CA LEU A 301 6.13 13.43 -9.47
C LEU A 301 5.12 14.18 -10.34
N ALA A 302 5.51 15.35 -10.81
CA ALA A 302 4.78 16.03 -11.88
C ALA A 302 5.14 15.41 -13.23
N PHE A 303 4.20 15.37 -14.14
CA PHE A 303 4.38 14.75 -15.46
C PHE A 303 3.78 15.52 -16.62
N ASN A 304 2.81 16.42 -16.37
CA ASN A 304 2.07 17.09 -17.43
C ASN A 304 2.66 18.45 -17.84
N ASP A 305 3.32 19.14 -16.93
CA ASP A 305 3.82 20.52 -17.14
C ASP A 305 5.33 20.63 -16.77
N VAL A 306 6.06 19.57 -17.03
CA VAL A 306 7.50 19.47 -16.77
C VAL A 306 8.26 19.17 -18.07
N PRO A 307 9.58 19.47 -18.10
CA PRO A 307 10.41 19.09 -19.26
C PRO A 307 10.34 17.60 -19.55
N ALA A 308 10.31 17.21 -20.83
CA ALA A 308 10.18 15.82 -21.26
C ALA A 308 11.12 14.83 -20.56
N GLN A 309 12.36 15.25 -20.28
CA GLN A 309 13.35 14.42 -19.57
C GLN A 309 13.00 14.17 -18.09
N SER A 310 12.05 14.90 -17.54
CA SER A 310 11.56 14.75 -16.16
C SER A 310 10.28 13.93 -16.07
N VAL A 311 9.65 13.63 -17.19
CA VAL A 311 8.46 12.77 -17.24
C VAL A 311 8.87 11.34 -16.90
N PRO A 312 8.13 10.64 -16.00
CA PRO A 312 8.39 9.23 -15.72
C PRO A 312 8.31 8.37 -16.99
N VAL A 313 9.25 7.44 -17.14
CA VAL A 313 9.41 6.64 -18.39
C VAL A 313 8.13 5.87 -18.76
N PHE A 314 7.40 5.35 -17.77
CA PHE A 314 6.15 4.62 -18.02
C PHE A 314 4.96 5.53 -18.31
N PHE A 315 5.17 6.83 -18.27
CA PHE A 315 4.09 7.80 -18.48
C PHE A 315 4.24 8.53 -19.80
N ASP A 316 4.51 7.78 -20.88
CA ASP A 316 4.44 8.31 -22.23
C ASP A 316 2.96 8.51 -22.59
N PRO A 317 2.50 9.75 -22.83
CA PRO A 317 1.10 10.03 -23.17
C PRO A 317 0.60 9.28 -24.42
N GLU A 318 1.49 8.92 -25.33
CA GLU A 318 1.14 8.14 -26.54
C GLU A 318 0.91 6.64 -26.21
N GLN A 319 1.60 6.13 -25.17
CA GLN A 319 1.51 4.72 -24.76
C GLN A 319 0.56 4.50 -23.59
N VAL A 320 0.35 5.52 -22.76
CA VAL A 320 -0.50 5.48 -21.57
C VAL A 320 -1.58 6.57 -21.70
N PRO A 321 -2.64 6.29 -22.45
CA PRO A 321 -3.71 7.27 -22.59
C PRO A 321 -4.43 7.49 -21.25
N TYR A 322 -4.42 8.72 -20.79
CA TYR A 322 -5.26 9.20 -19.69
C TYR A 322 -6.21 10.30 -20.22
N ASP A 323 -7.33 10.46 -19.54
CA ASP A 323 -8.35 11.43 -20.00
C ASP A 323 -8.10 12.82 -19.42
N GLU A 324 -7.57 12.88 -18.19
CA GLU A 324 -7.35 14.14 -17.49
C GLU A 324 -6.20 14.04 -16.49
N CYS A 325 -5.49 15.16 -16.28
CA CYS A 325 -4.51 15.35 -15.22
C CYS A 325 -4.96 16.46 -14.27
N LEU A 326 -5.05 16.17 -12.97
CA LEU A 326 -5.43 17.12 -11.94
C LEU A 326 -4.22 17.55 -11.10
N ASP A 327 -4.09 18.87 -10.94
CA ASP A 327 -3.08 19.47 -10.04
C ASP A 327 -3.60 19.53 -8.62
N ILE A 328 -2.92 18.86 -7.69
CA ILE A 328 -3.34 18.76 -6.31
C ILE A 328 -2.40 19.55 -5.39
N VAL A 329 -2.96 20.49 -4.65
CA VAL A 329 -2.25 21.22 -3.60
C VAL A 329 -2.05 20.30 -2.40
N ALA A 330 -0.84 20.26 -1.86
CA ALA A 330 -0.50 19.35 -0.76
C ALA A 330 -1.35 19.61 0.50
N GLU A 331 -1.64 20.87 0.82
CA GLU A 331 -2.48 21.21 1.98
C GLU A 331 -3.92 20.70 1.82
N ASP A 332 -4.48 20.80 0.61
CA ASP A 332 -5.82 20.27 0.33
C ASP A 332 -5.84 18.75 0.48
N ALA A 333 -4.79 18.08 0.01
CA ALA A 333 -4.62 16.64 0.20
C ALA A 333 -4.54 16.28 1.70
N TYR A 334 -3.76 17.05 2.48
CA TYR A 334 -3.60 16.83 3.92
C TYR A 334 -4.94 17.00 4.66
N GLU A 335 -5.68 18.06 4.36
CA GLU A 335 -7.02 18.27 4.93
C GLU A 335 -7.98 17.13 4.57
N THR A 336 -7.99 16.73 3.29
CA THR A 336 -8.79 15.61 2.79
C THR A 336 -8.49 14.32 3.54
N GLY A 337 -7.21 13.99 3.73
CA GLY A 337 -6.80 12.82 4.50
C GLY A 337 -7.22 12.89 5.97
N ARG A 338 -7.05 14.04 6.63
CA ARG A 338 -7.51 14.26 8.02
C ARG A 338 -9.03 14.15 8.16
N ARG A 339 -9.79 14.56 7.13
CA ARG A 339 -11.24 14.45 7.09
C ARG A 339 -11.67 12.99 7.02
N LEU A 340 -11.08 12.20 6.10
CA LEU A 340 -11.43 10.78 5.94
C LEU A 340 -11.16 9.94 7.20
N VAL A 341 -10.10 10.26 7.95
CA VAL A 341 -9.85 9.61 9.26
C VAL A 341 -11.03 9.81 10.21
N LYS A 342 -11.64 10.99 10.19
CA LYS A 342 -12.74 11.35 11.12
C LYS A 342 -14.09 10.81 10.64
N SER A 343 -14.32 10.75 9.32
CA SER A 343 -15.59 10.30 8.75
C SER A 343 -15.68 8.78 8.66
N ASP A 344 -14.68 8.12 8.07
CA ASP A 344 -14.71 6.68 7.74
C ASP A 344 -13.63 5.87 8.45
N GLY A 345 -12.78 6.49 9.27
CA GLY A 345 -11.75 5.80 10.05
C GLY A 345 -10.56 5.30 9.20
N VAL A 346 -10.42 5.77 7.97
CA VAL A 346 -9.37 5.34 7.03
C VAL A 346 -8.17 6.30 7.13
N PHE A 347 -7.02 5.77 7.56
CA PHE A 347 -5.84 6.55 7.89
C PHE A 347 -4.81 6.52 6.74
N LEU A 348 -4.83 7.55 5.89
CA LEU A 348 -4.13 7.61 4.61
C LEU A 348 -2.72 8.23 4.69
N GLY A 349 -1.80 7.72 3.86
CA GLY A 349 -0.58 8.43 3.52
C GLY A 349 -0.85 9.61 2.56
N GLN A 350 0.16 10.47 2.36
CA GLN A 350 0.02 11.72 1.63
C GLN A 350 -0.45 11.53 0.18
N SER A 351 0.11 10.57 -0.54
CA SER A 351 -0.28 10.29 -1.92
C SER A 351 -1.69 9.71 -2.02
N ALA A 352 -2.10 8.87 -1.07
CA ALA A 352 -3.47 8.35 -1.02
C ALA A 352 -4.49 9.47 -0.75
N ALA A 353 -4.16 10.41 0.16
CA ALA A 353 -4.99 11.57 0.43
C ALA A 353 -5.11 12.50 -0.79
N ALA A 354 -4.04 12.69 -1.55
CA ALA A 354 -4.07 13.45 -2.80
C ALA A 354 -4.89 12.75 -3.89
N ALA A 355 -4.86 11.40 -3.98
CA ALA A 355 -5.73 10.64 -4.87
C ALA A 355 -7.21 10.83 -4.50
N LEU A 356 -7.53 10.80 -3.21
CA LEU A 356 -8.88 11.07 -2.72
C LEU A 356 -9.33 12.51 -3.05
N LYS A 357 -8.44 13.51 -2.88
CA LYS A 357 -8.77 14.90 -3.27
C LYS A 357 -9.06 14.99 -4.77
N ALA A 358 -8.26 14.36 -5.61
CA ALA A 358 -8.52 14.30 -7.06
C ALA A 358 -9.89 13.66 -7.38
N ALA A 359 -10.20 12.54 -6.73
CA ALA A 359 -11.48 11.86 -6.89
C ALA A 359 -12.66 12.72 -6.39
N THR A 360 -12.47 13.48 -5.30
CA THR A 360 -13.48 14.41 -4.78
C THR A 360 -13.80 15.51 -5.82
N ILE A 361 -12.79 16.08 -6.45
CA ILE A 361 -12.96 17.08 -7.52
C ILE A 361 -13.78 16.49 -8.69
N ILE A 362 -13.55 15.24 -9.05
CA ILE A 362 -14.37 14.55 -10.07
C ILE A 362 -15.80 14.33 -9.57
N ALA A 363 -15.96 13.86 -8.32
CA ALA A 363 -17.26 13.54 -7.74
C ALA A 363 -18.19 14.76 -7.56
N GLU A 364 -17.62 15.96 -7.45
CA GLU A 364 -18.37 17.24 -7.40
C GLU A 364 -18.99 17.64 -8.75
N ARG A 365 -18.62 16.98 -9.84
CA ARG A 365 -19.11 17.29 -11.19
C ARG A 365 -20.49 16.69 -11.42
N PRO A 366 -21.40 17.40 -12.10
CA PRO A 366 -22.74 16.88 -12.39
C PRO A 366 -22.75 15.54 -13.14
N GLU A 367 -21.81 15.34 -14.06
CA GLU A 367 -21.67 14.12 -14.86
C GLU A 367 -21.17 12.90 -14.07
N ALA A 368 -20.63 13.13 -12.87
CA ALA A 368 -20.18 12.06 -11.97
C ALA A 368 -21.30 11.53 -11.06
N ALA A 369 -22.50 12.12 -11.09
CA ALA A 369 -23.60 11.65 -10.27
C ALA A 369 -23.97 10.18 -10.57
N GLY A 370 -23.99 9.33 -9.52
CA GLY A 370 -24.22 7.90 -9.60
C GLY A 370 -23.08 7.08 -10.20
N LYS A 371 -21.90 7.68 -10.39
CA LYS A 371 -20.72 7.04 -10.98
C LYS A 371 -19.82 6.40 -9.91
N ASN A 372 -19.20 5.30 -10.27
CA ASN A 372 -18.22 4.58 -9.44
C ASN A 372 -16.79 5.07 -9.76
N ILE A 373 -16.13 5.67 -8.78
CA ILE A 373 -14.79 6.24 -8.89
C ILE A 373 -13.83 5.38 -8.06
N ALA A 374 -13.07 4.51 -8.73
CA ALA A 374 -12.04 3.70 -8.09
C ALA A 374 -10.77 4.53 -7.83
N ILE A 375 -10.26 4.50 -6.60
CA ILE A 375 -9.17 5.37 -6.15
C ILE A 375 -8.07 4.50 -5.55
N ILE A 376 -6.82 4.68 -6.01
CA ILE A 376 -5.69 3.95 -5.46
C ILE A 376 -5.21 4.58 -4.14
N MET A 377 -5.50 3.91 -3.03
CA MET A 377 -5.03 4.28 -1.69
C MET A 377 -3.65 3.64 -1.46
N ALA A 378 -2.60 4.32 -1.95
CA ALA A 378 -1.26 3.75 -2.13
C ALA A 378 -0.63 3.21 -0.85
N ASP A 379 -0.80 3.90 0.29
CA ASP A 379 -0.33 3.47 1.60
C ASP A 379 -1.09 4.15 2.75
N ASN A 380 -0.75 3.79 4.01
CA ASN A 380 -1.31 4.40 5.20
C ASN A 380 -0.40 5.47 5.80
N ALA A 381 -0.93 6.16 6.83
CA ALA A 381 -0.27 7.26 7.50
C ALA A 381 0.90 6.89 8.43
N PHE A 382 1.09 5.62 8.79
CA PHE A 382 2.05 5.25 9.85
C PHE A 382 3.51 5.62 9.54
N LYS A 383 3.83 5.86 8.27
CA LYS A 383 5.15 6.32 7.82
C LYS A 383 5.27 7.86 7.75
N TYR A 384 4.20 8.60 8.11
CA TYR A 384 4.07 10.04 7.90
C TYR A 384 3.61 10.79 9.16
N LEU A 385 3.59 10.13 10.34
CA LEU A 385 3.10 10.72 11.58
C LEU A 385 3.89 11.94 12.03
N SER A 386 5.19 11.98 11.73
CA SER A 386 6.08 13.11 11.98
C SER A 386 6.02 14.21 10.92
N THR A 387 5.25 14.01 9.84
CA THR A 387 5.10 15.01 8.78
C THR A 387 3.99 16.01 9.11
N ARG A 388 4.04 17.18 8.48
CA ARG A 388 3.05 18.25 8.68
C ARG A 388 1.60 17.79 8.47
N MET A 389 1.34 16.77 7.69
CA MET A 389 -0.01 16.23 7.49
C MET A 389 -0.68 15.81 8.80
N TYR A 390 0.07 15.23 9.75
CA TYR A 390 -0.48 14.67 10.99
C TYR A 390 0.15 15.23 12.27
N ALA A 391 1.38 15.74 12.23
CA ALA A 391 2.06 16.26 13.41
C ALA A 391 1.48 17.60 13.91
N GLY A 392 0.59 18.21 13.16
CA GLY A 392 0.06 19.52 13.46
C GLY A 392 0.93 20.65 12.94
N GLU A 393 0.44 21.86 13.07
CA GLU A 393 1.12 23.12 12.75
C GLU A 393 2.22 23.44 13.76
#